data_96aa4855ade6dd3a375b00ed68f7ff29
#
_entry.id   96aa4855ade6dd3a375b00ed68f7ff29
#
_cell.length_a   1.000
_cell.length_b   1.000
_cell.length_c   1.000
_cell.angle_alpha   90.00
_cell.angle_beta   90.00
_cell.angle_gamma   90.00
#
_symmetry.space_group_name_H-M   'P 1'
#
loop_
_entity.id
_entity.type
_entity.pdbx_description
1 polymer ?
#
loop_
_entity_poly.entity_id
_entity_poly.type
_entity_poly.pdbx_seq_one_letter_code
_entity_poly.pdbx_strand_id
1 'polypeptide(L)'
;MKRAQLAYIKNRPIIMLLQTDDIADIKADYRDSERAAIRGGVEEVIENWTGQYDCIMRKISEERFMIIAQSDVLEKMRADRFSVLDKIREYKYKERVLGLTLSIGVGTGVAITDCEKSAEQALDMALGRGGDQAAVKTKDEYEFFGGVSKSVEKVTKFQTRVAASSLSSLISASDRVMIMGHSFPDMD
;
A
#
# COMPACT_ATOMS: atom_id res chain seq x y z
N MET A 1 -30.10 1.20 25.13
CA MET A 1 -29.81 0.61 23.83
C MET A 1 -28.75 1.37 23.03
N LYS A 2 -28.81 2.70 22.85
CA LYS A 2 -27.80 3.47 22.07
C LYS A 2 -26.35 3.34 22.56
N ARG A 3 -26.06 3.28 23.89
CA ARG A 3 -24.71 3.15 24.43
C ARG A 3 -24.06 1.79 24.14
N ALA A 4 -24.84 0.70 24.23
CA ALA A 4 -24.33 -0.64 23.92
C ALA A 4 -24.07 -0.83 22.42
N GLN A 5 -24.90 -0.22 21.57
CA GLN A 5 -24.72 -0.23 20.12
C GLN A 5 -23.49 0.58 19.69
N LEU A 6 -23.24 1.73 20.32
CA LEU A 6 -22.04 2.55 20.11
C LEU A 6 -20.76 1.85 20.59
N ALA A 7 -20.82 1.15 21.74
CA ALA A 7 -19.69 0.36 22.23
C ALA A 7 -19.41 -0.83 21.30
N TYR A 8 -20.42 -1.48 20.78
CA TYR A 8 -20.28 -2.59 19.82
C TYR A 8 -19.66 -2.13 18.50
N ILE A 9 -20.02 -0.94 18.01
CA ILE A 9 -19.44 -0.37 16.78
C ILE A 9 -17.99 0.02 17.01
N LYS A 10 -17.65 0.61 18.15
CA LYS A 10 -16.28 1.03 18.49
C LYS A 10 -15.30 -0.14 18.65
N ASN A 11 -15.77 -1.29 19.06
CA ASN A 11 -14.95 -2.47 19.35
C ASN A 11 -14.89 -3.47 18.18
N ARG A 12 -15.35 -3.10 16.99
CA ARG A 12 -15.22 -3.98 15.82
C ARG A 12 -13.75 -4.11 15.41
N PRO A 13 -13.32 -5.34 15.08
CA PRO A 13 -11.98 -5.53 14.58
C PRO A 13 -11.82 -4.85 13.22
N ILE A 14 -10.62 -4.37 12.96
CA ILE A 14 -10.16 -3.95 11.66
C ILE A 14 -8.85 -4.64 11.34
N ILE A 15 -8.59 -4.85 10.06
CA ILE A 15 -7.30 -5.30 9.56
C ILE A 15 -6.78 -4.24 8.60
N MET A 16 -5.50 -3.94 8.74
CA MET A 16 -4.77 -3.12 7.79
C MET A 16 -3.62 -3.93 7.22
N LEU A 17 -3.47 -3.88 5.92
CA LEU A 17 -2.33 -4.41 5.20
C LEU A 17 -1.50 -3.25 4.68
N LEU A 18 -0.23 -3.26 5.00
CA LEU A 18 0.73 -2.27 4.55
C LEU A 18 1.69 -2.95 3.59
N GLN A 19 2.00 -2.30 2.50
CA GLN A 19 3.00 -2.75 1.55
C GLN A 19 3.93 -1.60 1.21
N THR A 20 5.23 -1.83 1.40
CA THR A 20 6.24 -0.88 0.92
C THR A 20 6.38 -1.02 -0.58
N ASP A 21 6.21 0.10 -1.28
CA ASP A 21 6.35 0.16 -2.72
C ASP A 21 7.82 0.42 -3.08
N ASP A 22 8.26 -0.09 -4.24
CA ASP A 22 9.57 0.21 -4.85
C ASP A 22 10.83 -0.24 -4.06
N ILE A 23 10.71 -0.99 -2.95
CA ILE A 23 11.89 -1.57 -2.27
C ILE A 23 12.67 -2.50 -3.21
N ALA A 24 11.96 -3.15 -4.14
CA ALA A 24 12.60 -3.97 -5.15
C ALA A 24 13.49 -3.16 -6.12
N ASP A 25 13.15 -1.92 -6.41
CA ASP A 25 13.89 -1.04 -7.31
C ASP A 25 15.19 -0.51 -6.67
N ILE A 26 15.27 -0.49 -5.34
CA ILE A 26 16.51 -0.16 -4.61
C ILE A 26 17.59 -1.23 -4.79
N LYS A 27 17.21 -2.43 -5.26
CA LYS A 27 18.15 -3.58 -5.39
C LYS A 27 19.35 -3.33 -6.29
N ALA A 28 19.26 -2.43 -7.27
CA ALA A 28 20.34 -2.20 -8.23
C ALA A 28 21.47 -1.30 -7.69
N ASP A 29 21.18 -0.38 -6.79
CA ASP A 29 22.11 0.67 -6.38
C ASP A 29 22.82 0.41 -5.04
N TYR A 30 22.33 -0.55 -4.23
CA TYR A 30 22.82 -0.78 -2.87
C TYR A 30 23.27 -2.21 -2.63
N ARG A 31 24.31 -2.37 -1.79
CA ARG A 31 24.77 -3.68 -1.33
C ARG A 31 23.74 -4.36 -0.44
N ASP A 32 23.81 -5.67 -0.30
CA ASP A 32 22.87 -6.45 0.52
C ASP A 32 22.73 -5.95 1.96
N SER A 33 23.86 -5.58 2.59
CA SER A 33 23.88 -5.03 3.94
C SER A 33 23.19 -3.66 4.04
N GLU A 34 23.33 -2.83 3.00
CA GLU A 34 22.68 -1.52 2.95
C GLU A 34 21.18 -1.68 2.72
N ARG A 35 20.77 -2.62 1.87
CA ARG A 35 19.35 -2.96 1.68
C ARG A 35 18.70 -3.46 2.96
N ALA A 36 19.40 -4.29 3.72
CA ALA A 36 18.93 -4.76 5.02
C ALA A 36 18.77 -3.58 6.01
N ALA A 37 19.73 -2.66 6.03
CA ALA A 37 19.65 -1.47 6.87
C ALA A 37 18.48 -0.54 6.46
N ILE A 38 18.27 -0.34 5.16
CA ILE A 38 17.14 0.46 4.65
C ILE A 38 15.82 -0.18 5.05
N ARG A 39 15.66 -1.51 4.86
CA ARG A 39 14.44 -2.22 5.28
C ARG A 39 14.20 -2.12 6.77
N GLY A 40 15.24 -2.29 7.59
CA GLY A 40 15.14 -2.13 9.04
C GLY A 40 14.70 -0.72 9.44
N GLY A 41 15.23 0.31 8.79
CA GLY A 41 14.83 1.69 9.07
C GLY A 41 13.39 2.00 8.64
N VAL A 42 12.93 1.44 7.53
CA VAL A 42 11.51 1.56 7.11
C VAL A 42 10.60 0.85 8.10
N GLU A 43 10.97 -0.35 8.55
CA GLU A 43 10.25 -1.10 9.58
C GLU A 43 10.16 -0.29 10.89
N GLU A 44 11.26 0.31 11.33
CA GLU A 44 11.30 1.18 12.51
C GLU A 44 10.35 2.39 12.38
N VAL A 45 10.27 3.01 11.21
CA VAL A 45 9.31 4.12 10.97
C VAL A 45 7.87 3.64 11.13
N ILE A 46 7.53 2.45 10.60
CA ILE A 46 6.20 1.86 10.72
C ILE A 46 5.92 1.49 12.17
N GLU A 47 6.87 0.86 12.87
CA GLU A 47 6.75 0.50 14.29
C GLU A 47 6.54 1.73 15.18
N ASN A 48 7.31 2.78 14.97
CA ASN A 48 7.18 4.04 15.71
C ASN A 48 5.83 4.73 15.48
N TRP A 49 5.26 4.60 14.28
CA TRP A 49 3.93 5.12 14.01
C TRP A 49 2.85 4.26 14.63
N THR A 50 2.91 2.94 14.50
CA THR A 50 1.93 2.01 15.07
C THR A 50 1.98 1.99 16.60
N GLY A 51 3.15 2.18 17.19
CA GLY A 51 3.35 2.26 18.65
C GLY A 51 2.60 3.41 19.35
N GLN A 52 2.07 4.37 18.59
CA GLN A 52 1.21 5.44 19.12
C GLN A 52 -0.24 5.00 19.31
N TYR A 53 -0.60 3.82 18.84
CA TYR A 53 -1.95 3.29 18.82
C TYR A 53 -2.04 1.95 19.54
N ASP A 54 -3.21 1.66 20.07
CA ASP A 54 -3.49 0.34 20.67
C ASP A 54 -3.80 -0.67 19.55
N CYS A 55 -2.74 -1.23 18.97
CA CYS A 55 -2.81 -2.18 17.88
C CYS A 55 -1.70 -3.22 17.94
N ILE A 56 -1.89 -4.31 17.22
CA ILE A 56 -0.89 -5.37 17.07
C ILE A 56 -0.37 -5.31 15.63
N MET A 57 0.94 -5.16 15.47
CA MET A 57 1.60 -5.26 14.18
C MET A 57 2.32 -6.59 14.02
N ARG A 58 2.23 -7.18 12.84
CA ARG A 58 2.97 -8.38 12.42
C ARG A 58 3.57 -8.16 11.05
N LYS A 59 4.84 -8.50 10.93
CA LYS A 59 5.50 -8.60 9.63
C LYS A 59 5.09 -9.90 8.94
N ILE A 60 4.57 -9.82 7.73
CA ILE A 60 4.15 -10.98 6.92
C ILE A 60 5.26 -11.39 5.97
N SER A 61 5.92 -10.40 5.35
CA SER A 61 7.04 -10.59 4.44
C SER A 61 8.03 -9.44 4.55
N GLU A 62 9.07 -9.43 3.73
CA GLU A 62 10.05 -8.33 3.71
C GLU A 62 9.44 -6.96 3.38
N GLU A 63 8.31 -6.95 2.68
CA GLU A 63 7.66 -5.74 2.15
C GLU A 63 6.24 -5.55 2.69
N ARG A 64 5.70 -6.54 3.43
CA ARG A 64 4.31 -6.53 3.90
C ARG A 64 4.20 -6.64 5.40
N PHE A 65 3.31 -5.83 5.95
CA PHE A 65 2.95 -5.82 7.36
C PHE A 65 1.43 -5.89 7.51
N MET A 66 0.99 -6.54 8.58
CA MET A 66 -0.41 -6.59 8.99
C MET A 66 -0.57 -5.89 10.33
N ILE A 67 -1.59 -5.07 10.45
CA ILE A 67 -2.00 -4.45 11.69
C ILE A 67 -3.40 -4.93 12.02
N ILE A 68 -3.59 -5.36 13.25
CA ILE A 68 -4.90 -5.71 13.81
C ILE A 68 -5.21 -4.69 14.91
N ALA A 69 -6.35 -4.04 14.80
CA ALA A 69 -6.78 -3.02 15.74
C ALA A 69 -8.31 -3.03 15.90
N GLN A 70 -8.81 -2.10 16.70
CA GLN A 70 -10.24 -1.83 16.82
C GLN A 70 -10.63 -0.60 15.98
N SER A 71 -11.90 -0.44 15.71
CA SER A 71 -12.37 0.65 14.83
C SER A 71 -12.19 2.05 15.41
N ASP A 72 -12.02 2.19 16.73
CA ASP A 72 -11.68 3.48 17.35
C ASP A 72 -10.23 3.92 17.01
N VAL A 73 -9.33 2.95 16.82
CA VAL A 73 -7.96 3.19 16.35
C VAL A 73 -7.98 3.71 14.91
N LEU A 74 -8.84 3.14 14.06
CA LEU A 74 -9.00 3.62 12.69
C LEU A 74 -9.40 5.11 12.64
N GLU A 75 -10.32 5.54 13.50
CA GLU A 75 -10.72 6.94 13.56
C GLU A 75 -9.54 7.87 13.96
N LYS A 76 -8.67 7.42 14.85
CA LYS A 76 -7.46 8.16 15.21
C LYS A 76 -6.48 8.23 14.03
N MET A 77 -6.28 7.12 13.31
CA MET A 77 -5.41 7.08 12.14
C MET A 77 -5.97 7.90 10.96
N ARG A 78 -7.31 7.96 10.81
CA ARG A 78 -7.97 8.88 9.87
C ARG A 78 -7.71 10.35 10.22
N ALA A 79 -7.85 10.70 11.51
CA ALA A 79 -7.57 12.05 11.99
C ALA A 79 -6.10 12.45 11.77
N ASP A 80 -5.17 11.51 11.95
CA ASP A 80 -3.76 11.63 11.63
C ASP A 80 -3.48 11.62 10.11
N ARG A 81 -4.48 11.34 9.28
CA ARG A 81 -4.39 11.22 7.83
C ARG A 81 -3.34 10.20 7.37
N PHE A 82 -3.11 9.15 8.16
CA PHE A 82 -2.08 8.15 7.90
C PHE A 82 -0.70 8.78 7.68
N SER A 83 -0.24 9.58 8.64
CA SER A 83 1.03 10.35 8.56
C SER A 83 2.27 9.49 8.29
N VAL A 84 2.19 8.19 8.49
CA VAL A 84 3.25 7.25 8.11
C VAL A 84 3.60 7.30 6.61
N LEU A 85 2.63 7.64 5.75
CA LEU A 85 2.87 7.80 4.31
C LEU A 85 3.90 8.88 4.04
N ASP A 86 3.75 10.05 4.70
CA ASP A 86 4.69 11.16 4.56
C ASP A 86 6.06 10.81 5.17
N LYS A 87 6.07 10.15 6.33
CA LYS A 87 7.31 9.74 7.00
C LYS A 87 8.14 8.76 6.15
N ILE A 88 7.49 7.82 5.47
CA ILE A 88 8.17 6.89 4.54
C ILE A 88 8.67 7.62 3.30
N ARG A 89 7.89 8.55 2.76
CA ARG A 89 8.27 9.36 1.60
C ARG A 89 9.50 10.23 1.88
N GLU A 90 9.61 10.74 3.11
CA GLU A 90 10.72 11.57 3.58
C GLU A 90 11.89 10.76 4.14
N TYR A 91 11.78 9.42 4.18
CA TYR A 91 12.81 8.56 4.74
C TYR A 91 14.15 8.74 4.02
N LYS A 92 15.20 8.94 4.83
CA LYS A 92 16.57 9.13 4.32
C LYS A 92 17.48 8.00 4.77
N TYR A 93 18.30 7.57 3.86
CA TYR A 93 19.44 6.71 4.16
C TYR A 93 20.72 7.43 3.74
N LYS A 94 21.67 7.61 4.69
CA LYS A 94 22.91 8.38 4.46
C LYS A 94 22.63 9.74 3.81
N GLU A 95 21.74 10.52 4.42
CA GLU A 95 21.31 11.87 4.00
C GLU A 95 20.60 11.94 2.63
N ARG A 96 20.42 10.82 1.94
CA ARG A 96 19.70 10.75 0.67
C ARG A 96 18.26 10.30 0.87
N VAL A 97 17.31 11.07 0.36
CA VAL A 97 15.91 10.65 0.27
C VAL A 97 15.79 9.53 -0.76
N LEU A 98 15.24 8.40 -0.38
CA LEU A 98 15.16 7.21 -1.24
C LEU A 98 13.94 7.21 -2.17
N GLY A 99 12.96 8.06 -1.89
CA GLY A 99 11.71 8.10 -2.65
C GLY A 99 10.85 6.85 -2.49
N LEU A 100 11.02 6.14 -1.36
CA LEU A 100 10.16 5.03 -0.99
C LEU A 100 8.73 5.51 -0.74
N THR A 101 7.78 4.65 -1.01
CA THR A 101 6.38 4.90 -0.71
C THR A 101 5.75 3.70 -0.01
N LEU A 102 4.60 3.94 0.60
CA LEU A 102 3.85 2.94 1.33
C LEU A 102 2.41 2.94 0.83
N SER A 103 1.88 1.76 0.57
CA SER A 103 0.46 1.57 0.25
C SER A 103 -0.22 0.86 1.41
N ILE A 104 -1.40 1.32 1.79
CA ILE A 104 -2.17 0.82 2.93
C ILE A 104 -3.56 0.44 2.46
N GLY A 105 -3.98 -0.79 2.75
CA GLY A 105 -5.35 -1.24 2.60
C GLY A 105 -5.99 -1.48 3.97
N VAL A 106 -7.10 -0.83 4.26
CA VAL A 106 -7.84 -0.99 5.51
C VAL A 106 -9.18 -1.64 5.24
N GLY A 107 -9.41 -2.77 5.90
CA GLY A 107 -10.65 -3.51 5.82
C GLY A 107 -11.43 -3.46 7.12
N THR A 108 -12.72 -3.20 6.99
CA THR A 108 -13.68 -3.24 8.08
C THR A 108 -14.72 -4.32 7.83
N GLY A 109 -15.20 -4.95 8.89
CA GLY A 109 -16.18 -6.03 8.76
C GLY A 109 -16.78 -6.45 10.09
N VAL A 110 -17.56 -7.53 10.07
CA VAL A 110 -18.12 -8.14 11.28
C VAL A 110 -17.19 -9.24 11.77
N ALA A 111 -16.68 -10.06 10.87
CA ALA A 111 -15.70 -11.11 11.14
C ALA A 111 -14.29 -10.67 10.72
N ILE A 112 -13.27 -11.22 11.37
CA ILE A 112 -11.85 -10.95 11.04
C ILE A 112 -11.55 -11.33 9.58
N THR A 113 -12.11 -12.44 9.10
CA THR A 113 -11.95 -12.88 7.71
C THR A 113 -12.54 -11.91 6.69
N ASP A 114 -13.64 -11.21 7.05
CA ASP A 114 -14.23 -10.17 6.20
C ASP A 114 -13.34 -8.92 6.19
N CYS A 115 -12.76 -8.59 7.35
CA CYS A 115 -11.82 -7.47 7.46
C CYS A 115 -10.58 -7.73 6.60
N GLU A 116 -10.03 -8.96 6.63
CA GLU A 116 -8.84 -9.34 5.85
C GLU A 116 -9.10 -9.20 4.35
N LYS A 117 -10.18 -9.84 3.84
CA LYS A 117 -10.57 -9.72 2.42
C LYS A 117 -10.80 -8.28 2.00
N SER A 118 -11.45 -7.50 2.86
CA SER A 118 -11.69 -6.07 2.60
C SER A 118 -10.39 -5.27 2.58
N ALA A 119 -9.42 -5.61 3.46
CA ALA A 119 -8.11 -4.98 3.48
C ALA A 119 -7.28 -5.29 2.23
N GLU A 120 -7.32 -6.55 1.75
CA GLU A 120 -6.68 -6.95 0.49
C GLU A 120 -7.26 -6.15 -0.68
N GLN A 121 -8.59 -6.10 -0.80
CA GLN A 121 -9.25 -5.34 -1.86
C GLN A 121 -8.94 -3.84 -1.78
N ALA A 122 -8.83 -3.29 -0.57
CA ALA A 122 -8.45 -1.90 -0.37
C ALA A 122 -6.99 -1.65 -0.77
N LEU A 123 -6.08 -2.58 -0.42
CA LEU A 123 -4.68 -2.49 -0.81
C LEU A 123 -4.51 -2.57 -2.32
N ASP A 124 -5.20 -3.51 -2.97
CA ASP A 124 -5.20 -3.63 -4.44
C ASP A 124 -5.71 -2.35 -5.11
N MET A 125 -6.75 -1.74 -4.52
CA MET A 125 -7.28 -0.46 -5.01
C MET A 125 -6.26 0.68 -4.83
N ALA A 126 -5.55 0.74 -3.70
CA ALA A 126 -4.49 1.74 -3.47
C ALA A 126 -3.34 1.56 -4.48
N LEU A 127 -2.88 0.32 -4.66
CA LEU A 127 -1.82 -0.03 -5.62
C LEU A 127 -2.26 0.25 -7.07
N GLY A 128 -3.49 -0.12 -7.43
CA GLY A 128 -4.05 0.12 -8.77
C GLY A 128 -4.18 1.60 -9.13
N ARG A 129 -4.24 2.49 -8.13
CA ARG A 129 -4.25 3.96 -8.30
C ARG A 129 -2.85 4.58 -8.32
N GLY A 130 -1.81 3.77 -8.25
CA GLY A 130 -0.42 4.21 -8.29
C GLY A 130 0.34 4.11 -6.98
N GLY A 131 -0.25 3.53 -5.94
CA GLY A 131 0.38 3.40 -4.62
C GLY A 131 0.45 4.72 -3.84
N ASP A 132 1.32 4.76 -2.82
CA ASP A 132 1.59 5.96 -2.01
C ASP A 132 0.33 6.55 -1.33
N GLN A 133 -0.58 5.70 -0.89
CA GLN A 133 -1.85 6.11 -0.31
C GLN A 133 -2.44 5.04 0.60
N ALA A 134 -3.35 5.45 1.47
CA ALA A 134 -4.19 4.54 2.23
C ALA A 134 -5.59 4.52 1.61
N ALA A 135 -6.12 3.31 1.38
CA ALA A 135 -7.50 3.07 1.01
C ALA A 135 -8.22 2.40 2.16
N VAL A 136 -9.33 2.96 2.60
CA VAL A 136 -10.19 2.40 3.63
C VAL A 136 -11.46 1.90 2.96
N LYS A 137 -11.68 0.58 3.01
CA LYS A 137 -12.90 -0.03 2.52
C LYS A 137 -13.93 -0.13 3.65
N THR A 138 -15.01 0.58 3.50
CA THR A 138 -16.26 0.36 4.23
C THR A 138 -17.19 -0.50 3.38
N LYS A 139 -18.40 -0.81 3.83
CA LYS A 139 -19.28 -1.78 3.16
C LYS A 139 -19.29 -1.67 1.63
N ASP A 140 -19.54 -0.49 1.09
CA ASP A 140 -19.76 -0.27 -0.34
C ASP A 140 -18.89 0.86 -0.92
N GLU A 141 -18.07 1.53 -0.10
CA GLU A 141 -17.33 2.72 -0.49
C GLU A 141 -15.84 2.59 -0.15
N TYR A 142 -15.02 3.30 -0.90
CA TYR A 142 -13.61 3.47 -0.63
C TYR A 142 -13.32 4.92 -0.29
N GLU A 143 -12.64 5.13 0.82
CA GLU A 143 -12.10 6.42 1.22
C GLU A 143 -10.57 6.39 1.03
N PHE A 144 -9.99 7.47 0.49
CA PHE A 144 -8.56 7.52 0.21
C PHE A 144 -7.89 8.64 0.98
N PHE A 145 -6.70 8.35 1.49
CA PHE A 145 -5.83 9.28 2.23
C PHE A 145 -4.44 9.26 1.60
N GLY A 146 -3.75 10.39 1.59
CA GLY A 146 -2.48 10.52 0.90
C GLY A 146 -2.67 10.69 -0.61
N GLY A 147 -1.74 10.20 -1.40
CA GLY A 147 -1.83 10.31 -2.86
C GLY A 147 -1.64 11.75 -3.34
N VAL A 148 -0.63 12.43 -2.83
CA VAL A 148 -0.17 13.66 -3.45
C VAL A 148 0.44 13.23 -4.78
N SER A 149 -0.34 13.39 -5.84
CA SER A 149 0.09 13.14 -7.22
C SER A 149 1.39 13.90 -7.54
N LYS A 150 2.50 13.31 -7.15
CA LYS A 150 3.78 13.54 -7.75
C LYS A 150 4.11 12.28 -8.50
N SER A 151 3.45 12.09 -9.61
CA SER A 151 4.07 11.47 -10.75
C SER A 151 3.05 10.80 -11.65
N VAL A 152 2.73 11.46 -12.68
CA VAL A 152 2.38 10.86 -13.97
C VAL A 152 3.40 9.74 -14.30
N GLU A 153 4.65 9.85 -13.88
CA GLU A 153 5.70 8.83 -14.11
C GLU A 153 5.56 7.54 -13.26
N LYS A 154 5.15 7.60 -11.98
CA LYS A 154 5.01 6.40 -11.13
C LYS A 154 3.77 5.58 -11.49
N VAL A 155 2.64 6.25 -11.76
CA VAL A 155 1.42 5.60 -12.25
C VAL A 155 1.68 4.84 -13.55
N THR A 156 2.50 5.42 -14.44
CA THR A 156 2.88 4.80 -15.70
C THR A 156 3.69 3.52 -15.50
N LYS A 157 4.65 3.49 -14.57
CA LYS A 157 5.50 2.31 -14.35
C LYS A 157 4.73 1.11 -13.78
N PHE A 158 3.83 1.33 -12.80
CA PHE A 158 3.02 0.23 -12.25
C PHE A 158 1.98 -0.27 -13.24
N GLN A 159 1.24 0.65 -13.86
CA GLN A 159 0.27 0.28 -14.90
C GLN A 159 0.96 -0.38 -16.10
N THR A 160 2.15 0.06 -16.46
CA THR A 160 2.97 -0.55 -17.51
C THR A 160 3.41 -1.96 -17.12
N ARG A 161 3.78 -2.22 -15.87
CA ARG A 161 4.15 -3.57 -15.39
C ARG A 161 2.95 -4.52 -15.35
N VAL A 162 1.80 -4.07 -14.84
CA VAL A 162 0.57 -4.86 -14.82
C VAL A 162 0.10 -5.14 -16.25
N ALA A 163 0.10 -4.12 -17.11
CA ALA A 163 -0.22 -4.26 -18.51
C ALA A 163 0.78 -5.19 -19.23
N ALA A 164 2.09 -5.05 -18.96
CA ALA A 164 3.12 -5.90 -19.53
C ALA A 164 2.98 -7.37 -19.07
N SER A 165 2.68 -7.61 -17.79
CA SER A 165 2.43 -8.95 -17.26
C SER A 165 1.18 -9.57 -17.87
N SER A 166 0.08 -8.82 -17.98
CA SER A 166 -1.15 -9.27 -18.62
C SER A 166 -0.96 -9.53 -20.10
N LEU A 167 -0.26 -8.64 -20.80
CA LEU A 167 0.14 -8.81 -22.21
C LEU A 167 1.02 -10.05 -22.40
N SER A 168 2.02 -10.24 -21.54
CA SER A 168 2.90 -11.42 -21.58
C SER A 168 2.11 -12.71 -21.43
N SER A 169 1.14 -12.76 -20.50
CA SER A 169 0.27 -13.90 -20.30
C SER A 169 -0.63 -14.17 -21.51
N LEU A 170 -1.20 -13.11 -22.10
CA LEU A 170 -2.03 -13.21 -23.32
C LEU A 170 -1.22 -13.68 -24.53
N ILE A 171 -0.01 -13.12 -24.72
CA ILE A 171 0.91 -13.52 -25.80
C ILE A 171 1.28 -15.00 -25.66
N SER A 172 1.62 -15.44 -24.41
CA SER A 172 2.01 -16.83 -24.14
C SER A 172 0.86 -17.83 -24.31
N ALA A 173 -0.38 -17.37 -24.15
CA ALA A 173 -1.59 -18.20 -24.33
C ALA A 173 -2.15 -18.19 -25.76
N SER A 174 -1.56 -17.38 -26.66
CA SER A 174 -2.06 -17.21 -28.03
C SER A 174 -1.24 -18.01 -29.04
N ASP A 175 -1.90 -18.74 -29.94
CA ASP A 175 -1.24 -19.46 -31.02
C ASP A 175 -0.59 -18.55 -32.09
N ARG A 176 -1.10 -17.34 -32.22
CA ARG A 176 -0.57 -16.32 -33.14
C ARG A 176 -0.75 -14.93 -32.57
N VAL A 177 0.29 -14.11 -32.69
CA VAL A 177 0.28 -12.71 -32.29
C VAL A 177 0.59 -11.85 -33.51
N MET A 178 -0.24 -10.86 -33.79
CA MET A 178 -0.01 -9.86 -34.83
C MET A 178 0.36 -8.53 -34.20
N ILE A 179 1.49 -7.96 -34.62
CA ILE A 179 1.94 -6.65 -34.18
C ILE A 179 1.78 -5.68 -35.36
N MET A 180 1.03 -4.61 -35.16
CA MET A 180 0.84 -3.55 -36.16
C MET A 180 1.29 -2.23 -35.59
N GLY A 181 2.13 -1.53 -36.32
CA GLY A 181 2.55 -0.18 -35.99
C GLY A 181 1.66 0.89 -36.64
N HIS A 182 1.75 2.10 -36.13
CA HIS A 182 1.12 3.28 -36.74
C HIS A 182 1.86 3.66 -38.04
N SER A 183 1.14 4.14 -39.05
CA SER A 183 1.72 4.51 -40.35
C SER A 183 2.63 5.74 -40.29
N PHE A 184 2.54 6.54 -39.23
CA PHE A 184 3.45 7.65 -38.89
C PHE A 184 3.92 7.44 -37.46
N PRO A 185 5.06 6.74 -37.25
CA PRO A 185 5.59 6.56 -35.90
C PRO A 185 6.04 7.91 -35.33
N ASP A 186 5.47 8.27 -34.21
CA ASP A 186 5.97 9.38 -33.39
C ASP A 186 7.27 8.89 -32.73
N MET A 187 8.33 9.65 -32.89
CA MET A 187 9.69 9.27 -32.43
C MET A 187 10.03 9.98 -31.11
N ASP A 188 9.07 10.14 -30.21
CA ASP A 188 9.29 10.62 -28.84
C ASP A 188 9.63 9.49 -27.88
#